data_3bf0ec30d55d1847342e2b3f6519c0de
#
_entry.id   3bf0ec30d55d1847342e2b3f6519c0de
#
_cell.length_a   1.000
_cell.length_b   1.000
_cell.length_c   1.000
_cell.angle_alpha   90.00
_cell.angle_beta   90.00
_cell.angle_gamma   90.00
#
_symmetry.space_group_name_H-M   'P 1'
#
loop_
_entity.id
_entity.type
_entity.pdbx_description
1 polymer ?
#
loop_
_entity_poly.entity_id
_entity_poly.type
_entity_poly.pdbx_seq_one_letter_code
_entity_poly.pdbx_strand_id
1 'polypeptide(L)'
;KDFPNIGDTSALLEYFALILENGSLNEVESLELVQLAISKNKLEIVRKWLESDKIFCTTQLGKIVLEVEPSLALDIFEKSGSISMILYCLAILGKFDDFSILLENHISDLDAPSVFSTLLKKNKGFLLKFLNSISAAREFVFNERLMRDILLSDLGDMFSDIIQLIFVNPKILVDCKSVD
;
A
#
# COMPACT_ATOMS: atom_id res chain seq x y z
N LYS A 1 13.35 -30.21 6.48
CA LYS A 1 14.52 -29.94 5.61
C LYS A 1 14.09 -29.87 4.17
N ASP A 2 13.21 -28.92 3.86
CA ASP A 2 12.68 -28.77 2.53
C ASP A 2 13.00 -27.37 2.02
N PHE A 3 14.28 -27.13 1.69
CA PHE A 3 14.61 -26.09 0.75
C PHE A 3 14.11 -26.54 -0.61
N PRO A 4 13.21 -25.80 -1.26
CA PRO A 4 12.81 -26.11 -2.62
C PRO A 4 14.08 -26.06 -3.48
N ASN A 5 14.29 -27.12 -4.23
CA ASN A 5 15.39 -27.26 -5.17
C ASN A 5 15.23 -26.17 -6.25
N ILE A 6 15.85 -25.01 -6.02
CA ILE A 6 15.90 -23.93 -6.99
C ILE A 6 17.02 -24.34 -7.95
N GLY A 7 16.65 -24.98 -9.04
CA GLY A 7 17.55 -25.60 -9.99
C GLY A 7 18.45 -24.65 -10.79
N ASP A 8 19.22 -23.85 -10.08
CA ASP A 8 20.42 -23.15 -10.52
C ASP A 8 21.16 -22.77 -9.25
N THR A 9 22.16 -23.55 -8.90
CA THR A 9 23.09 -23.30 -7.79
C THR A 9 23.97 -22.10 -8.12
N SER A 10 23.42 -20.88 -8.01
CA SER A 10 24.26 -19.70 -7.94
C SER A 10 24.82 -19.58 -6.52
N ALA A 11 26.06 -19.15 -6.38
CA ALA A 11 26.68 -18.89 -5.08
C ALA A 11 25.85 -17.99 -4.17
N LEU A 12 25.02 -17.12 -4.75
CA LEU A 12 24.08 -16.27 -4.05
C LEU A 12 22.96 -17.06 -3.35
N LEU A 13 22.43 -18.11 -4.00
CA LEU A 13 21.39 -18.95 -3.41
C LEU A 13 21.93 -19.82 -2.29
N GLU A 14 23.16 -20.31 -2.42
CA GLU A 14 23.85 -21.03 -1.34
C GLU A 14 24.10 -20.13 -0.14
N TYR A 15 24.50 -18.87 -0.37
CA TYR A 15 24.66 -17.86 0.65
C TYR A 15 23.35 -17.60 1.42
N PHE A 16 22.25 -17.34 0.71
CA PHE A 16 20.95 -17.13 1.34
C PHE A 16 20.45 -18.38 2.10
N ALA A 17 20.67 -19.57 1.55
CA ALA A 17 20.30 -20.82 2.23
C ALA A 17 21.01 -20.93 3.58
N LEU A 18 22.31 -20.64 3.61
CA LEU A 18 23.12 -20.70 4.84
C LEU A 18 22.65 -19.69 5.90
N ILE A 19 22.33 -18.45 5.49
CA ILE A 19 21.82 -17.44 6.43
C ILE A 19 20.45 -17.85 6.96
N LEU A 20 19.52 -18.30 6.09
CA LEU A 20 18.18 -18.69 6.48
C LEU A 20 18.15 -19.93 7.39
N GLU A 21 19.13 -20.82 7.29
CA GLU A 21 19.27 -21.93 8.25
C GLU A 21 19.62 -21.44 9.66
N ASN A 22 20.49 -20.45 9.77
CA ASN A 22 21.08 -20.02 11.04
C ASN A 22 20.47 -18.74 11.63
N GLY A 23 19.67 -17.99 10.86
CA GLY A 23 19.14 -16.71 11.31
C GLY A 23 18.04 -16.15 10.40
N SER A 24 17.96 -14.83 10.36
CA SER A 24 17.09 -14.04 9.48
C SER A 24 17.92 -13.09 8.63
N LEU A 25 17.37 -12.70 7.49
CA LEU A 25 18.00 -11.75 6.55
C LEU A 25 17.90 -10.32 7.07
N ASN A 26 18.87 -9.49 6.72
CA ASN A 26 18.77 -8.04 6.87
C ASN A 26 17.91 -7.43 5.74
N GLU A 27 17.75 -6.10 5.76
CA GLU A 27 16.93 -5.38 4.78
C GLU A 27 17.38 -5.61 3.32
N VAL A 28 18.67 -5.45 3.04
CA VAL A 28 19.22 -5.58 1.68
C VAL A 28 19.12 -7.01 1.18
N GLU A 29 19.50 -7.96 2.01
CA GLU A 29 19.41 -9.39 1.70
C GLU A 29 17.96 -9.83 1.45
N SER A 30 17.01 -9.30 2.24
CA SER A 30 15.58 -9.58 2.05
C SER A 30 15.06 -9.06 0.71
N LEU A 31 15.47 -7.85 0.32
CA LEU A 31 15.11 -7.26 -0.97
C LEU A 31 15.65 -8.10 -2.14
N GLU A 32 16.92 -8.46 -2.11
CA GLU A 32 17.56 -9.25 -3.17
C GLU A 32 16.94 -10.65 -3.29
N LEU A 33 16.75 -11.33 -2.17
CA LEU A 33 16.16 -12.67 -2.18
C LEU A 33 14.72 -12.68 -2.68
N VAL A 34 13.90 -11.71 -2.23
CA VAL A 34 12.50 -11.61 -2.67
C VAL A 34 12.41 -11.24 -4.15
N GLN A 35 13.24 -10.33 -4.66
CA GLN A 35 13.32 -10.04 -6.09
C GLN A 35 13.71 -11.28 -6.91
N LEU A 36 14.65 -12.06 -6.43
CA LEU A 36 15.04 -13.31 -7.06
C LEU A 36 13.87 -14.33 -7.06
N ALA A 37 13.16 -14.45 -5.94
CA ALA A 37 11.99 -15.34 -5.84
C ALA A 37 10.87 -14.91 -6.80
N ILE A 38 10.61 -13.61 -6.93
CA ILE A 38 9.65 -13.05 -7.89
C ILE A 38 10.07 -13.39 -9.32
N SER A 39 11.32 -13.15 -9.68
CA SER A 39 11.84 -13.45 -11.03
C SER A 39 11.73 -14.92 -11.43
N LYS A 40 11.74 -15.81 -10.44
CA LYS A 40 11.59 -17.27 -10.61
C LYS A 40 10.14 -17.74 -10.39
N ASN A 41 9.19 -16.84 -10.19
CA ASN A 41 7.78 -17.12 -9.89
C ASN A 41 7.59 -18.06 -8.67
N LYS A 42 8.33 -17.79 -7.59
CA LYS A 42 8.38 -18.60 -6.36
C LYS A 42 7.83 -17.85 -5.13
N LEU A 43 6.71 -17.14 -5.28
CA LEU A 43 6.10 -16.33 -4.21
C LEU A 43 5.68 -17.14 -2.98
N GLU A 44 5.32 -18.42 -3.14
CA GLU A 44 5.00 -19.30 -2.02
C GLU A 44 6.16 -19.48 -1.03
N ILE A 45 7.39 -19.33 -1.50
CA ILE A 45 8.57 -19.39 -0.64
C ILE A 45 8.69 -18.10 0.17
N VAL A 46 8.41 -16.95 -0.44
CA VAL A 46 8.40 -15.66 0.25
C VAL A 46 7.39 -15.67 1.39
N ARG A 47 6.20 -16.23 1.16
CA ARG A 47 5.18 -16.40 2.20
C ARG A 47 5.69 -17.21 3.39
N LYS A 48 6.34 -18.34 3.15
CA LYS A 48 6.94 -19.17 4.21
C LYS A 48 8.03 -18.44 4.98
N TRP A 49 8.88 -17.66 4.32
CA TRP A 49 9.90 -16.86 4.98
C TRP A 49 9.31 -15.73 5.83
N LEU A 50 8.22 -15.13 5.36
CA LEU A 50 7.49 -14.11 6.08
C LEU A 50 6.83 -14.69 7.36
N GLU A 51 6.17 -15.85 7.25
CA GLU A 51 5.55 -16.57 8.38
C GLU A 51 6.58 -17.01 9.43
N SER A 52 7.79 -17.33 8.98
CA SER A 52 8.91 -17.77 9.86
C SER A 52 9.77 -16.61 10.36
N ASP A 53 9.42 -15.36 10.10
CA ASP A 53 10.21 -14.16 10.44
C ASP A 53 11.66 -14.21 9.93
N LYS A 54 11.87 -14.83 8.77
CA LYS A 54 13.18 -14.98 8.14
C LYS A 54 13.58 -13.80 7.25
N ILE A 55 12.63 -12.98 6.82
CA ILE A 55 12.85 -11.79 6.00
C ILE A 55 12.53 -10.52 6.77
N PHE A 56 13.33 -9.48 6.53
CA PHE A 56 13.14 -8.17 7.13
C PHE A 56 12.11 -7.37 6.36
N CYS A 57 10.97 -7.07 7.00
CA CYS A 57 9.85 -6.38 6.36
C CYS A 57 10.06 -4.87 6.33
N THR A 58 10.11 -4.30 5.13
CA THR A 58 10.16 -2.84 4.91
C THR A 58 9.07 -2.39 3.95
N THR A 59 8.78 -1.11 3.98
CA THR A 59 7.85 -0.50 3.00
C THR A 59 8.34 -0.70 1.56
N GLN A 60 9.66 -0.69 1.34
CA GLN A 60 10.23 -0.91 0.02
C GLN A 60 10.02 -2.35 -0.46
N LEU A 61 10.25 -3.33 0.41
CA LEU A 61 9.97 -4.74 0.12
C LEU A 61 8.50 -4.95 -0.23
N GLY A 62 7.58 -4.38 0.57
CA GLY A 62 6.15 -4.45 0.32
C GLY A 62 5.76 -3.87 -1.05
N LYS A 63 6.36 -2.74 -1.46
CA LYS A 63 6.09 -2.13 -2.78
C LYS A 63 6.50 -3.03 -3.94
N ILE A 64 7.60 -3.75 -3.83
CA ILE A 64 8.06 -4.70 -4.87
C ILE A 64 7.07 -5.86 -4.98
N VAL A 65 6.66 -6.42 -3.86
CA VAL A 65 5.71 -7.55 -3.82
C VAL A 65 4.30 -7.12 -4.27
N LEU A 66 3.92 -5.87 -4.01
CA LEU A 66 2.62 -5.32 -4.36
C LEU A 66 2.29 -5.40 -5.86
N GLU A 67 3.31 -5.24 -6.70
CA GLU A 67 3.14 -5.32 -8.16
C GLU A 67 2.74 -6.73 -8.65
N VAL A 68 2.99 -7.75 -7.82
CA VAL A 68 2.79 -9.16 -8.18
C VAL A 68 1.67 -9.79 -7.36
N GLU A 69 1.66 -9.59 -6.05
CA GLU A 69 0.69 -10.18 -5.12
C GLU A 69 0.29 -9.22 -3.99
N PRO A 70 -0.81 -8.47 -4.16
CA PRO A 70 -1.27 -7.49 -3.16
C PRO A 70 -1.59 -8.09 -1.78
N SER A 71 -2.03 -9.36 -1.71
CA SER A 71 -2.32 -9.99 -0.42
C SER A 71 -1.05 -10.23 0.41
N LEU A 72 0.02 -10.70 -0.23
CA LEU A 72 1.32 -10.90 0.42
C LEU A 72 1.97 -9.56 0.77
N ALA A 73 1.80 -8.54 -0.07
CA ALA A 73 2.27 -7.20 0.22
C ALA A 73 1.58 -6.60 1.45
N LEU A 74 0.28 -6.87 1.66
CA LEU A 74 -0.45 -6.46 2.85
C LEU A 74 0.22 -7.00 4.12
N ASP A 75 0.51 -8.30 4.16
CA ASP A 75 1.17 -8.94 5.30
C ASP A 75 2.55 -8.29 5.60
N ILE A 76 3.31 -7.93 4.54
CA ILE A 76 4.60 -7.23 4.68
C ILE A 76 4.42 -5.82 5.23
N PHE A 77 3.41 -5.07 4.74
CA PHE A 77 3.13 -3.71 5.22
C PHE A 77 2.63 -3.71 6.66
N GLU A 78 1.85 -4.70 7.07
CA GLU A 78 1.43 -4.88 8.47
C GLU A 78 2.63 -5.07 9.37
N LYS A 79 3.58 -5.95 9.02
CA LYS A 79 4.81 -6.15 9.78
C LYS A 79 5.73 -4.93 9.78
N SER A 80 5.75 -4.14 8.72
CA SER A 80 6.55 -2.89 8.65
C SER A 80 5.87 -1.68 9.28
N GLY A 81 4.59 -1.77 9.69
CA GLY A 81 3.82 -0.68 10.28
C GLY A 81 3.46 0.45 9.32
N SER A 82 3.40 0.20 8.02
CA SER A 82 3.20 1.21 6.99
C SER A 82 1.72 1.48 6.73
N ILE A 83 1.06 2.24 7.61
CA ILE A 83 -0.41 2.45 7.61
C ILE A 83 -0.96 2.89 6.24
N SER A 84 -0.33 3.88 5.59
CA SER A 84 -0.78 4.34 4.27
C SER A 84 -0.76 3.24 3.21
N MET A 85 0.22 2.35 3.26
CA MET A 85 0.34 1.23 2.32
C MET A 85 -0.61 0.09 2.66
N ILE A 86 -0.90 -0.13 3.95
CA ILE A 86 -1.93 -1.08 4.40
C ILE A 86 -3.30 -0.64 3.86
N LEU A 87 -3.67 0.64 4.07
CA LEU A 87 -4.92 1.20 3.52
C LEU A 87 -5.00 1.03 2.00
N TYR A 88 -3.89 1.26 1.32
CA TYR A 88 -3.81 1.06 -0.13
C TYR A 88 -4.07 -0.40 -0.53
N CYS A 89 -3.42 -1.36 0.12
CA CYS A 89 -3.65 -2.78 -0.14
C CYS A 89 -5.08 -3.22 0.15
N LEU A 90 -5.65 -2.78 1.29
CA LEU A 90 -7.03 -3.05 1.64
C LEU A 90 -8.01 -2.52 0.59
N ALA A 91 -7.75 -1.31 0.05
CA ALA A 91 -8.54 -0.74 -1.04
C ALA A 91 -8.44 -1.55 -2.34
N ILE A 92 -7.23 -2.01 -2.72
CA ILE A 92 -7.05 -2.87 -3.91
C ILE A 92 -7.76 -4.20 -3.73
N LEU A 93 -7.66 -4.80 -2.55
CA LEU A 93 -8.26 -6.10 -2.22
C LEU A 93 -9.77 -6.02 -1.99
N GLY A 94 -10.36 -4.81 -1.97
CA GLY A 94 -11.79 -4.62 -1.72
C GLY A 94 -12.24 -4.90 -0.29
N LYS A 95 -11.32 -4.89 0.69
CA LYS A 95 -11.59 -5.15 2.10
C LYS A 95 -12.11 -3.89 2.80
N PHE A 96 -13.41 -3.61 2.63
CA PHE A 96 -14.05 -2.38 3.08
C PHE A 96 -14.05 -2.20 4.60
N ASP A 97 -14.34 -3.26 5.33
CA ASP A 97 -14.50 -3.18 6.79
C ASP A 97 -13.15 -2.94 7.47
N ASP A 98 -12.11 -3.71 7.07
CA ASP A 98 -10.75 -3.54 7.58
C ASP A 98 -10.20 -2.15 7.24
N PHE A 99 -10.45 -1.67 6.01
CA PHE A 99 -10.07 -0.32 5.58
C PHE A 99 -10.69 0.76 6.48
N SER A 100 -11.97 0.63 6.82
CA SER A 100 -12.70 1.63 7.62
C SER A 100 -12.21 1.67 9.05
N ILE A 101 -12.03 0.49 9.66
CA ILE A 101 -11.52 0.37 11.04
C ILE A 101 -10.11 0.96 11.14
N LEU A 102 -9.24 0.63 10.19
CA LEU A 102 -7.88 1.14 10.18
C LEU A 102 -7.83 2.65 9.96
N LEU A 103 -8.66 3.17 9.04
CA LEU A 103 -8.76 4.60 8.77
C LEU A 103 -9.21 5.38 10.01
N GLU A 104 -10.25 4.93 10.71
CA GLU A 104 -10.75 5.58 11.93
C GLU A 104 -9.70 5.63 13.04
N ASN A 105 -8.93 4.55 13.21
CA ASN A 105 -7.91 4.46 14.24
C ASN A 105 -6.66 5.35 13.97
N HIS A 106 -6.35 5.63 12.71
CA HIS A 106 -5.11 6.33 12.31
C HIS A 106 -5.33 7.64 11.57
N ILE A 107 -6.56 8.16 11.57
CA ILE A 107 -6.95 9.31 10.75
C ILE A 107 -6.14 10.57 11.05
N SER A 108 -5.66 10.74 12.29
CA SER A 108 -4.87 11.90 12.73
C SER A 108 -3.49 11.95 12.12
N ASP A 109 -2.86 10.79 11.94
CA ASP A 109 -1.46 10.66 11.53
C ASP A 109 -1.30 10.37 10.05
N LEU A 110 -2.43 10.26 9.35
CA LEU A 110 -2.45 9.85 7.95
C LEU A 110 -2.09 11.01 7.01
N ASP A 111 -1.24 10.75 6.03
CA ASP A 111 -1.08 11.63 4.85
C ASP A 111 -2.28 11.47 3.91
N ALA A 112 -3.36 12.16 4.26
CA ALA A 112 -4.64 12.05 3.58
C ALA A 112 -4.59 12.42 2.08
N PRO A 113 -3.84 13.46 1.63
CA PRO A 113 -3.66 13.75 0.22
C PRO A 113 -3.04 12.60 -0.58
N SER A 114 -2.04 11.94 -0.02
CA SER A 114 -1.38 10.79 -0.66
C SER A 114 -2.32 9.59 -0.80
N VAL A 115 -3.06 9.27 0.26
CA VAL A 115 -4.07 8.20 0.23
C VAL A 115 -5.16 8.51 -0.77
N PHE A 116 -5.67 9.74 -0.80
CA PHE A 116 -6.68 10.17 -1.77
C PHE A 116 -6.20 9.99 -3.22
N SER A 117 -5.02 10.52 -3.56
CA SER A 117 -4.44 10.38 -4.92
C SER A 117 -4.29 8.91 -5.32
N THR A 118 -3.97 8.07 -4.36
CA THR A 118 -3.80 6.62 -4.56
C THR A 118 -5.13 5.93 -4.83
N LEU A 119 -6.16 6.21 -4.02
CA LEU A 119 -7.51 5.68 -4.21
C LEU A 119 -8.11 6.13 -5.54
N LEU A 120 -7.89 7.39 -5.91
CA LEU A 120 -8.36 7.95 -7.17
C LEU A 120 -7.86 7.16 -8.39
N LYS A 121 -6.62 6.69 -8.33
CA LYS A 121 -5.98 5.93 -9.42
C LYS A 121 -6.34 4.45 -9.44
N LYS A 122 -6.55 3.85 -8.28
CA LYS A 122 -6.60 2.39 -8.14
C LYS A 122 -7.96 1.83 -7.75
N ASN A 123 -8.69 2.52 -6.87
CA ASN A 123 -10.02 2.07 -6.46
C ASN A 123 -10.94 3.25 -6.10
N LYS A 124 -11.62 3.77 -7.08
CA LYS A 124 -12.51 4.92 -6.96
C LYS A 124 -13.68 4.67 -6.00
N GLY A 125 -14.13 3.42 -5.85
CA GLY A 125 -15.24 3.06 -4.96
C GLY A 125 -14.99 3.39 -3.48
N PHE A 126 -13.73 3.54 -3.08
CA PHE A 126 -13.37 3.93 -1.71
C PHE A 126 -13.29 5.45 -1.49
N LEU A 127 -13.28 6.26 -2.55
CA LEU A 127 -13.07 7.71 -2.45
C LEU A 127 -14.13 8.42 -1.60
N LEU A 128 -15.41 8.18 -1.86
CA LEU A 128 -16.49 8.82 -1.12
C LEU A 128 -16.46 8.43 0.37
N LYS A 129 -16.22 7.15 0.66
CA LYS A 129 -16.10 6.69 2.04
C LYS A 129 -14.91 7.33 2.73
N PHE A 130 -13.74 7.38 2.07
CA PHE A 130 -12.55 8.04 2.58
C PHE A 130 -12.80 9.52 2.87
N LEU A 131 -13.39 10.27 1.92
CA LEU A 131 -13.68 11.69 2.08
C LEU A 131 -14.67 11.95 3.23
N ASN A 132 -15.70 11.15 3.36
CA ASN A 132 -16.65 11.26 4.46
C ASN A 132 -15.99 11.01 5.83
N SER A 133 -15.17 9.97 5.94
CA SER A 133 -14.47 9.64 7.17
C SER A 133 -13.45 10.70 7.55
N ILE A 134 -12.62 11.17 6.59
CA ILE A 134 -11.60 12.17 6.88
C ILE A 134 -12.21 13.51 7.25
N SER A 135 -13.25 13.96 6.56
CA SER A 135 -13.93 15.23 6.82
C SER A 135 -14.77 15.20 8.11
N ALA A 136 -15.18 14.04 8.57
CA ALA A 136 -15.78 13.90 9.90
C ALA A 136 -14.79 14.16 11.01
N ALA A 137 -13.55 13.71 10.87
CA ALA A 137 -12.51 13.77 11.88
C ALA A 137 -11.70 15.07 11.86
N ARG A 138 -11.31 15.55 10.67
CA ARG A 138 -10.46 16.75 10.50
C ARG A 138 -10.74 17.50 9.20
N GLU A 139 -10.16 18.69 9.06
CA GLU A 139 -10.16 19.40 7.80
C GLU A 139 -9.33 18.67 6.75
N PHE A 140 -9.82 18.64 5.52
CA PHE A 140 -9.13 18.09 4.37
C PHE A 140 -8.98 19.17 3.29
N VAL A 141 -7.74 19.42 2.87
CA VAL A 141 -7.43 20.47 1.89
C VAL A 141 -7.18 19.86 0.52
N PHE A 142 -8.02 20.22 -0.45
CA PHE A 142 -7.78 19.97 -1.85
C PHE A 142 -6.89 21.07 -2.42
N ASN A 143 -5.64 20.74 -2.70
CA ASN A 143 -4.75 21.62 -3.45
C ASN A 143 -5.02 21.51 -4.97
N GLU A 144 -4.41 22.39 -5.75
CA GLU A 144 -4.57 22.43 -7.22
C GLU A 144 -4.25 21.08 -7.87
N ARG A 145 -3.24 20.38 -7.39
CA ARG A 145 -2.85 19.07 -7.93
C ARG A 145 -3.96 18.03 -7.75
N LEU A 146 -4.52 17.92 -6.55
CA LEU A 146 -5.61 16.98 -6.26
C LEU A 146 -6.86 17.32 -7.07
N MET A 147 -7.19 18.61 -7.19
CA MET A 147 -8.31 19.05 -8.03
C MET A 147 -8.09 18.70 -9.50
N ARG A 148 -6.89 18.91 -10.02
CA ARG A 148 -6.54 18.52 -11.39
C ARG A 148 -6.64 17.02 -11.59
N ASP A 149 -6.15 16.22 -10.63
CA ASP A 149 -6.23 14.76 -10.68
C ASP A 149 -7.69 14.27 -10.72
N ILE A 150 -8.60 14.92 -9.98
CA ILE A 150 -10.05 14.65 -10.03
C ILE A 150 -10.61 14.96 -11.42
N LEU A 151 -10.32 16.16 -11.94
CA LEU A 151 -10.85 16.62 -13.23
C LEU A 151 -10.37 15.77 -14.42
N LEU A 152 -9.15 15.23 -14.34
CA LEU A 152 -8.57 14.36 -15.36
C LEU A 152 -8.96 12.88 -15.19
N SER A 153 -9.57 12.52 -14.07
CA SER A 153 -9.97 11.13 -13.79
C SER A 153 -11.36 10.85 -14.36
N ASP A 154 -11.50 9.70 -15.01
CA ASP A 154 -12.81 9.19 -15.40
C ASP A 154 -13.53 8.63 -14.16
N LEU A 155 -14.32 9.46 -13.50
CA LEU A 155 -15.09 9.14 -12.30
C LEU A 155 -16.54 8.74 -12.59
N GLY A 156 -17.02 8.94 -13.83
CA GLY A 156 -18.40 8.67 -14.17
C GLY A 156 -19.39 9.39 -13.25
N ASP A 157 -20.40 8.66 -12.77
CA ASP A 157 -21.44 9.20 -11.88
C ASP A 157 -20.90 9.69 -10.53
N MET A 158 -19.78 9.11 -10.06
CA MET A 158 -19.16 9.50 -8.79
C MET A 158 -18.56 10.92 -8.82
N PHE A 159 -18.31 11.49 -10.00
CA PHE A 159 -17.78 12.84 -10.12
C PHE A 159 -18.72 13.87 -9.46
N SER A 160 -20.02 13.77 -9.75
CA SER A 160 -21.04 14.66 -9.16
C SER A 160 -21.06 14.56 -7.64
N ASP A 161 -21.04 13.35 -7.10
CA ASP A 161 -21.07 13.11 -5.65
C ASP A 161 -19.82 13.65 -4.95
N ILE A 162 -18.63 13.45 -5.54
CA ILE A 162 -17.37 13.96 -5.00
C ILE A 162 -17.37 15.50 -5.03
N ILE A 163 -17.74 16.10 -6.14
CA ILE A 163 -17.82 17.55 -6.27
C ILE A 163 -18.84 18.14 -5.29
N GLN A 164 -20.00 17.54 -5.17
CA GLN A 164 -21.00 17.97 -4.21
C GLN A 164 -20.47 17.91 -2.78
N LEU A 165 -19.80 16.82 -2.41
CA LEU A 165 -19.19 16.65 -1.09
C LEU A 165 -18.12 17.72 -0.83
N ILE A 166 -17.27 18.02 -1.80
CA ILE A 166 -16.22 19.07 -1.69
C ILE A 166 -16.84 20.44 -1.43
N PHE A 167 -17.91 20.81 -2.14
CA PHE A 167 -18.50 22.15 -2.03
C PHE A 167 -19.48 22.30 -0.86
N VAL A 168 -20.10 21.23 -0.39
CA VAL A 168 -21.11 21.29 0.68
C VAL A 168 -20.49 21.09 2.06
N ASN A 169 -19.39 20.35 2.17
CA ASN A 169 -18.78 20.04 3.46
C ASN A 169 -17.82 21.16 3.91
N PRO A 170 -18.12 21.89 5.01
CA PRO A 170 -17.30 23.02 5.45
C PRO A 170 -15.90 22.63 5.95
N LYS A 171 -15.65 21.35 6.20
CA LYS A 171 -14.34 20.83 6.61
C LYS A 171 -13.48 20.41 5.42
N ILE A 172 -14.02 20.46 4.20
CA ILE A 172 -13.26 20.25 2.98
C ILE A 172 -12.95 21.61 2.38
N LEU A 173 -11.68 21.98 2.40
CA LEU A 173 -11.20 23.25 1.90
C LEU A 173 -10.58 23.07 0.51
N VAL A 174 -10.77 24.04 -0.36
CA VAL A 174 -10.14 24.08 -1.68
C VAL A 174 -9.13 25.24 -1.67
N ASP A 175 -7.84 24.92 -1.74
CA ASP A 175 -6.77 25.90 -1.86
C ASP A 175 -6.28 25.94 -3.30
N CYS A 176 -6.76 26.95 -4.03
CA CYS A 176 -6.40 27.23 -5.42
C CYS A 176 -5.39 28.38 -5.53
N LYS A 177 -4.47 28.52 -4.58
CA LYS A 177 -3.41 29.51 -4.73
C LYS A 177 -2.56 29.13 -5.94
N SER A 178 -2.65 29.97 -6.96
CA SER A 178 -1.76 29.92 -8.12
C SER A 178 -0.32 30.03 -7.59
N VAL A 179 0.49 29.07 -7.94
CA VAL A 179 1.95 29.19 -7.80
C VAL A 179 2.38 30.16 -8.90
N ASP A 180 2.63 31.42 -8.51
CA ASP A 180 3.29 32.41 -9.36
C ASP A 180 4.73 31.98 -9.63
#